data_0f4e0851414aa8b181588f3e202176fa
#
_entry.id   0f4e0851414aa8b181588f3e202176fa
#
_cell.length_a   1.000
_cell.length_b   1.000
_cell.length_c   1.000
_cell.angle_alpha   90.00
_cell.angle_beta   90.00
_cell.angle_gamma   90.00
#
_symmetry.space_group_name_H-M   'P 1'
#
loop_
_entity.id
_entity.type
_entity.pdbx_description
1 polymer ?
#
loop_
_entity_poly.entity_id
_entity_poly.type
_entity_poly.pdbx_seq_one_letter_code
_entity_poly.pdbx_strand_id
1 'polypeptide(L)'
;MSFNFNDENLVKINNLKKRYPSPKALALPCLWMAQYQDGYISLEAIDTISEQTTIPPMEIYRVATFYTMFNLERVDKLKVQVCKTLSCKLNGSDSILKHLEKHALHVEHVECLGSCGTAPVMQINYENYENLTTDKVDKILEELL
;
A
#
# COMPACT_ATOMS: atom_id res chain seq x y z
N MET A 1 -10.83 -4.06 19.10
CA MET A 1 -9.69 -3.50 19.88
C MET A 1 -9.57 -2.05 19.47
N SER A 2 -9.39 -1.10 20.40
CA SER A 2 -9.21 0.31 20.05
C SER A 2 -7.83 0.52 19.45
N PHE A 3 -7.73 1.18 18.29
CA PHE A 3 -6.46 1.62 17.72
C PHE A 3 -5.93 2.82 18.49
N ASN A 4 -4.63 2.86 18.75
CA ASN A 4 -3.93 4.03 19.28
C ASN A 4 -2.54 4.11 18.65
N PHE A 5 -2.12 5.31 18.29
CA PHE A 5 -0.73 5.51 17.83
C PHE A 5 0.26 5.26 18.97
N ASN A 6 1.37 4.61 18.65
CA ASN A 6 2.50 4.52 19.56
C ASN A 6 3.15 5.90 19.78
N ASP A 7 3.97 6.01 20.84
CA ASP A 7 4.59 7.27 21.24
C ASP A 7 5.45 7.89 20.13
N GLU A 8 6.15 7.05 19.36
CA GLU A 8 6.99 7.50 18.24
C GLU A 8 6.14 8.19 17.16
N ASN A 9 5.01 7.60 16.79
CA ASN A 9 4.09 8.15 15.80
C ASN A 9 3.42 9.42 16.31
N LEU A 10 3.06 9.49 17.60
CA LEU A 10 2.52 10.72 18.21
C LEU A 10 3.51 11.87 18.13
N VAL A 11 4.79 11.63 18.40
CA VAL A 11 5.85 12.65 18.24
C VAL A 11 5.97 13.08 16.78
N LYS A 12 5.94 12.14 15.81
CA LYS A 12 5.97 12.46 14.37
C LYS A 12 4.77 13.32 13.95
N ILE A 13 3.56 12.95 14.38
CA ILE A 13 2.33 13.72 14.09
C ILE A 13 2.45 15.14 14.62
N ASN A 14 2.90 15.33 15.86
CA ASN A 14 3.07 16.65 16.46
C ASN A 14 4.11 17.51 15.73
N ASN A 15 5.17 16.92 15.22
CA ASN A 15 6.16 17.61 14.39
C ASN A 15 5.60 17.99 13.02
N LEU A 16 4.80 17.12 12.40
CA LEU A 16 4.16 17.38 11.11
C LEU A 16 3.11 18.50 11.23
N LYS A 17 2.35 18.57 12.33
CA LYS A 17 1.41 19.67 12.60
C LYS A 17 2.07 21.06 12.52
N LYS A 18 3.33 21.17 12.92
CA LYS A 18 4.10 22.42 12.88
C LYS A 18 4.61 22.77 11.47
N ARG A 19 4.73 21.78 10.59
CA ARG A 19 5.33 21.94 9.25
C ARG A 19 4.29 22.17 8.16
N TYR A 20 3.10 21.58 8.32
CA TYR A 20 2.05 21.67 7.31
C TYR A 20 1.13 22.87 7.54
N PRO A 21 0.76 23.59 6.47
CA PRO A 21 -0.08 24.80 6.57
C PRO A 21 -1.54 24.49 6.90
N SER A 22 -1.97 23.23 6.72
CA SER A 22 -3.36 22.81 6.93
C SER A 22 -3.41 21.42 7.55
N PRO A 23 -4.35 21.19 8.49
CA PRO A 23 -4.58 19.85 9.05
C PRO A 23 -4.87 18.77 7.99
N LYS A 24 -5.54 19.12 6.88
CA LYS A 24 -5.86 18.18 5.80
C LYS A 24 -4.64 17.50 5.19
N ALA A 25 -3.50 18.17 5.18
CA ALA A 25 -2.25 17.61 4.68
C ALA A 25 -1.70 16.47 5.55
N LEU A 26 -2.21 16.32 6.78
CA LEU A 26 -1.81 15.25 7.70
C LEU A 26 -2.49 13.91 7.42
N ALA A 27 -3.56 13.88 6.60
CA ALA A 27 -4.31 12.66 6.34
C ALA A 27 -3.41 11.52 5.80
N LEU A 28 -2.68 11.78 4.72
CA LEU A 28 -1.79 10.78 4.11
C LEU A 28 -0.69 10.28 5.05
N PRO A 29 0.12 11.14 5.69
CA PRO A 29 1.15 10.66 6.61
C PRO A 29 0.58 9.90 7.82
N CYS A 30 -0.58 10.30 8.36
CA CYS A 30 -1.19 9.59 9.47
C CYS A 30 -1.74 8.22 9.04
N LEU A 31 -2.34 8.11 7.86
CA LEU A 31 -2.77 6.83 7.29
C LEU A 31 -1.58 5.89 7.07
N TRP A 32 -0.46 6.39 6.56
CA TRP A 32 0.77 5.59 6.44
C TRP A 32 1.28 5.10 7.80
N MET A 33 1.33 5.97 8.82
CA MET A 33 1.75 5.57 10.16
C MET A 33 0.84 4.49 10.75
N ALA A 34 -0.49 4.61 10.55
CA ALA A 34 -1.44 3.62 11.00
C ALA A 34 -1.25 2.28 10.27
N GLN A 35 -1.09 2.31 8.95
CA GLN A 35 -0.87 1.10 8.16
C GLN A 35 0.47 0.41 8.48
N TYR A 36 1.55 1.16 8.69
CA TYR A 36 2.83 0.57 9.11
C TYR A 36 2.78 -0.02 10.53
N GLN A 37 1.93 0.52 11.40
CA GLN A 37 1.78 0.03 12.76
C GLN A 37 0.95 -1.26 12.83
N ASP A 38 -0.19 -1.33 12.13
CA ASP A 38 -1.17 -2.41 12.25
C ASP A 38 -1.35 -3.26 10.98
N GLY A 39 -0.70 -2.85 9.86
CA GLY A 39 -0.78 -3.53 8.56
C GLY A 39 -1.98 -3.13 7.70
N TYR A 40 -2.97 -2.46 8.28
CA TYR A 40 -4.18 -2.01 7.60
C TYR A 40 -4.81 -0.80 8.30
N ILE A 41 -5.78 -0.16 7.66
CA ILE A 41 -6.52 1.00 8.21
C ILE A 41 -7.88 0.53 8.71
N SER A 42 -8.03 0.40 10.02
CA SER A 42 -9.33 0.13 10.65
C SER A 42 -10.18 1.41 10.77
N LEU A 43 -11.48 1.27 11.04
CA LEU A 43 -12.35 2.42 11.32
C LEU A 43 -11.91 3.14 12.60
N GLU A 44 -11.46 2.39 13.60
CA GLU A 44 -10.90 2.95 14.84
C GLU A 44 -9.63 3.76 14.57
N ALA A 45 -8.80 3.33 13.61
CA ALA A 45 -7.63 4.11 13.20
C ALA A 45 -8.04 5.45 12.55
N ILE A 46 -9.10 5.45 11.75
CA ILE A 46 -9.65 6.68 11.15
C ILE A 46 -10.15 7.63 12.24
N ASP A 47 -10.88 7.12 13.23
CA ASP A 47 -11.37 7.93 14.36
C ASP A 47 -10.20 8.52 15.15
N THR A 48 -9.18 7.72 15.47
CA THR A 48 -7.97 8.19 16.16
C THR A 48 -7.22 9.25 15.35
N ILE A 49 -7.09 9.07 14.02
CA ILE A 49 -6.49 10.09 13.14
C ILE A 49 -7.31 11.38 13.17
N SER A 50 -8.64 11.27 13.16
CA SER A 50 -9.55 12.42 13.25
C SER A 50 -9.33 13.20 14.55
N GLU A 51 -9.28 12.53 15.69
CA GLU A 51 -9.01 13.13 16.99
C GLU A 51 -7.65 13.85 17.03
N GLN A 52 -6.64 13.21 16.44
CA GLN A 52 -5.29 13.79 16.41
C GLN A 52 -5.16 14.97 15.45
N THR A 53 -5.90 15.00 14.35
CA THR A 53 -5.68 15.97 13.27
C THR A 53 -6.78 17.01 13.13
N THR A 54 -7.93 16.81 13.77
CA THR A 54 -9.18 17.60 13.59
C THR A 54 -9.78 17.49 12.18
N ILE A 55 -9.34 16.52 11.36
CA ILE A 55 -9.94 16.22 10.06
C ILE A 55 -11.20 15.37 10.30
N PRO A 56 -12.35 15.67 9.69
CA PRO A 56 -13.52 14.83 9.81
C PRO A 56 -13.25 13.37 9.39
N PRO A 57 -13.73 12.35 10.12
CA PRO A 57 -13.47 10.93 9.82
C PRO A 57 -13.80 10.55 8.39
N MET A 58 -14.89 11.08 7.84
CA MET A 58 -15.30 10.81 6.46
C MET A 58 -14.31 11.35 5.42
N GLU A 59 -13.63 12.47 5.68
CA GLU A 59 -12.59 12.98 4.79
C GLU A 59 -11.36 12.07 4.81
N ILE A 60 -10.98 11.53 5.97
CA ILE A 60 -9.88 10.57 6.12
C ILE A 60 -10.24 9.26 5.41
N TYR A 61 -11.46 8.75 5.61
CA TYR A 61 -11.95 7.55 4.93
C TYR A 61 -11.93 7.69 3.40
N ARG A 62 -12.34 8.85 2.87
CA ARG A 62 -12.26 9.13 1.43
C ARG A 62 -10.83 9.07 0.89
N VAL A 63 -9.86 9.55 1.65
CA VAL A 63 -8.44 9.44 1.28
C VAL A 63 -7.99 7.98 1.31
N ALA A 64 -8.33 7.24 2.36
CA ALA A 64 -7.96 5.84 2.50
C ALA A 64 -8.55 4.95 1.37
N THR A 65 -9.79 5.21 0.96
CA THR A 65 -10.44 4.45 -0.13
C THR A 65 -10.01 4.89 -1.52
N PHE A 66 -9.55 6.12 -1.69
CA PHE A 66 -9.09 6.64 -2.98
C PHE A 66 -7.72 6.09 -3.37
N TYR A 67 -6.80 6.00 -2.44
CA TYR A 67 -5.44 5.55 -2.70
C TYR A 67 -5.30 4.03 -2.52
N THR A 68 -5.00 3.32 -3.61
CA THR A 68 -4.91 1.85 -3.65
C THR A 68 -3.77 1.24 -2.81
N MET A 69 -2.82 2.07 -2.34
CA MET A 69 -1.76 1.62 -1.45
C MET A 69 -2.23 1.35 -0.02
N PHE A 70 -3.40 1.85 0.38
CA PHE A 70 -3.94 1.59 1.71
C PHE A 70 -4.76 0.30 1.73
N ASN A 71 -4.53 -0.51 2.76
CA ASN A 71 -5.27 -1.73 3.03
C ASN A 71 -6.41 -1.39 3.99
N LEU A 72 -7.66 -1.59 3.57
CA LEU A 72 -8.85 -1.36 4.42
C LEU A 72 -9.24 -2.60 5.21
N GLU A 73 -8.63 -3.73 4.87
CA GLU A 73 -8.79 -5.01 5.55
C GLU A 73 -7.43 -5.59 5.89
N ARG A 74 -7.40 -6.48 6.87
CA ARG A 74 -6.17 -7.13 7.28
C ARG A 74 -5.64 -8.01 6.16
N VAL A 75 -4.37 -7.82 5.80
CA VAL A 75 -3.67 -8.65 4.82
C VAL A 75 -2.89 -9.71 5.58
N ASP A 76 -3.40 -10.95 5.58
CA ASP A 76 -2.78 -12.06 6.31
C ASP A 76 -1.66 -12.77 5.52
N LYS A 77 -1.47 -12.39 4.26
CA LYS A 77 -0.48 -12.97 3.34
C LYS A 77 0.24 -11.86 2.57
N LEU A 78 1.15 -12.26 1.70
CA LEU A 78 1.82 -11.34 0.79
C LEU A 78 0.80 -10.62 -0.09
N LYS A 79 0.84 -9.29 -0.11
CA LYS A 79 0.08 -8.47 -1.05
C LYS A 79 0.86 -8.36 -2.34
N VAL A 80 0.43 -9.08 -3.37
CA VAL A 80 1.07 -9.08 -4.69
C VAL A 80 0.28 -8.20 -5.64
N GLN A 81 0.92 -7.23 -6.24
CA GLN A 81 0.31 -6.26 -7.14
C GLN A 81 1.06 -6.26 -8.47
N VAL A 82 0.37 -6.49 -9.58
CA VAL A 82 0.97 -6.51 -10.93
C VAL A 82 0.53 -5.28 -11.72
N CYS A 83 1.50 -4.54 -12.23
CA CYS A 83 1.25 -3.38 -13.08
C CYS A 83 0.58 -3.79 -14.39
N LYS A 84 -0.57 -3.15 -14.71
CA LYS A 84 -1.37 -3.42 -15.93
C LYS A 84 -1.24 -2.34 -17.00
N THR A 85 -0.42 -1.31 -16.79
CA THR A 85 -0.30 -0.19 -17.72
C THR A 85 0.56 -0.52 -18.94
N LEU A 86 0.52 0.34 -19.94
CA LEU A 86 0.96 0.07 -21.32
C LEU A 86 2.32 -0.61 -21.41
N SER A 87 3.36 -0.07 -20.78
CA SER A 87 4.72 -0.62 -20.87
C SER A 87 4.79 -2.05 -20.32
N CYS A 88 4.20 -2.29 -19.15
CA CYS A 88 4.15 -3.62 -18.56
C CYS A 88 3.30 -4.59 -19.38
N LYS A 89 2.17 -4.13 -19.94
CA LYS A 89 1.30 -4.90 -20.80
C LYS A 89 2.03 -5.39 -22.05
N LEU A 90 2.74 -4.48 -22.73
CA LEU A 90 3.52 -4.80 -23.93
C LEU A 90 4.70 -5.74 -23.64
N ASN A 91 5.25 -5.70 -22.43
CA ASN A 91 6.34 -6.56 -21.99
C ASN A 91 5.87 -7.83 -21.26
N GLY A 92 4.59 -8.18 -21.35
CA GLY A 92 4.08 -9.49 -20.93
C GLY A 92 3.58 -9.58 -19.50
N SER A 93 3.13 -8.48 -18.86
CA SER A 93 2.56 -8.53 -17.50
C SER A 93 1.36 -9.49 -17.36
N ASP A 94 0.59 -9.70 -18.43
CA ASP A 94 -0.50 -10.70 -18.44
C ASP A 94 0.00 -12.14 -18.24
N SER A 95 1.20 -12.45 -18.74
CA SER A 95 1.81 -13.77 -18.55
C SER A 95 2.29 -13.95 -17.12
N ILE A 96 2.87 -12.89 -16.55
CA ILE A 96 3.25 -12.87 -15.13
C ILE A 96 2.03 -13.05 -14.23
N LEU A 97 0.95 -12.33 -14.49
CA LEU A 97 -0.29 -12.46 -13.75
C LEU A 97 -0.84 -13.88 -13.76
N LYS A 98 -1.01 -14.46 -14.96
CA LYS A 98 -1.50 -15.85 -15.13
C LYS A 98 -0.60 -16.86 -14.42
N HIS A 99 0.69 -16.58 -14.34
CA HIS A 99 1.64 -17.42 -13.63
C HIS A 99 1.43 -17.33 -12.12
N LEU A 100 1.30 -16.13 -11.57
CA LEU A 100 1.04 -15.87 -10.14
C LEU A 100 -0.29 -16.48 -9.66
N GLU A 101 -1.34 -16.47 -10.48
CA GLU A 101 -2.64 -17.09 -10.16
C GLU A 101 -2.53 -18.58 -9.83
N LYS A 102 -1.54 -19.27 -10.37
CA LYS A 102 -1.29 -20.71 -10.09
C LYS A 102 -0.77 -20.97 -8.67
N HIS A 103 -0.20 -19.96 -8.04
CA HIS A 103 0.38 -20.06 -6.68
C HIS A 103 -0.63 -19.83 -5.57
N ALA A 104 -1.93 -19.75 -5.85
CA ALA A 104 -3.00 -19.49 -4.88
C ALA A 104 -2.79 -18.23 -4.04
N LEU A 105 -2.10 -17.23 -4.60
CA LEU A 105 -1.88 -15.92 -3.99
C LEU A 105 -2.99 -14.95 -4.38
N HIS A 106 -3.32 -14.03 -3.48
CA HIS A 106 -4.17 -12.90 -3.84
C HIS A 106 -3.35 -11.90 -4.65
N VAL A 107 -3.68 -11.77 -5.93
CA VAL A 107 -2.97 -10.88 -6.87
C VAL A 107 -3.90 -9.77 -7.33
N GLU A 108 -3.50 -8.54 -7.10
CA GLU A 108 -4.23 -7.35 -7.54
C GLU A 108 -3.62 -6.77 -8.82
N HIS A 109 -4.49 -6.26 -9.69
CA HIS A 109 -4.08 -5.44 -10.82
C HIS A 109 -3.99 -3.99 -10.39
N VAL A 110 -2.82 -3.38 -10.56
CA VAL A 110 -2.62 -1.97 -10.18
C VAL A 110 -2.21 -1.12 -11.38
N GLU A 111 -2.37 0.17 -11.23
CA GLU A 111 -1.87 1.16 -12.18
C GLU A 111 -0.33 1.23 -12.14
N CYS A 112 0.26 2.18 -12.87
CA CYS A 112 1.70 2.29 -13.05
C CYS A 112 2.46 2.38 -11.72
N LEU A 113 3.40 1.44 -11.52
CA LEU A 113 4.31 1.39 -10.37
C LEU A 113 5.56 2.28 -10.53
N GLY A 114 5.65 3.05 -11.62
CA GLY A 114 6.74 4.01 -11.86
C GLY A 114 8.01 3.45 -12.52
N SER A 115 8.12 2.14 -12.71
CA SER A 115 9.33 1.46 -13.25
C SER A 115 9.14 1.03 -14.72
N CYS A 116 8.64 1.91 -15.57
CA CYS A 116 8.28 1.58 -16.97
C CYS A 116 9.48 1.15 -17.84
N GLY A 117 10.69 1.63 -17.52
CA GLY A 117 11.93 1.27 -18.22
C GLY A 117 12.41 -0.16 -17.96
N THR A 118 11.88 -0.80 -16.92
CA THR A 118 12.25 -2.15 -16.45
C THR A 118 11.04 -3.08 -16.39
N ALA A 119 10.06 -2.82 -17.25
CA ALA A 119 8.84 -3.62 -17.36
C ALA A 119 9.14 -5.07 -17.81
N PRO A 120 8.33 -6.09 -17.39
CA PRO A 120 7.16 -6.00 -16.52
C PRO A 120 7.54 -5.85 -15.03
N VAL A 121 6.63 -5.27 -14.24
CA VAL A 121 6.86 -4.95 -12.83
C VAL A 121 5.72 -5.49 -11.97
N MET A 122 6.06 -6.08 -10.84
CA MET A 122 5.15 -6.34 -9.72
C MET A 122 5.66 -5.69 -8.46
N GLN A 123 4.77 -5.46 -7.51
CA GLN A 123 5.11 -5.05 -6.16
C GLN A 123 4.63 -6.13 -5.19
N ILE A 124 5.48 -6.52 -4.25
CA ILE A 124 5.11 -7.37 -3.13
C ILE A 124 5.24 -6.55 -1.86
N ASN A 125 4.13 -6.39 -1.15
CA ASN A 125 4.00 -5.45 -0.04
C ASN A 125 4.35 -4.01 -0.49
N TYR A 126 5.60 -3.57 -0.26
CA TYR A 126 6.07 -2.21 -0.61
C TYR A 126 7.33 -2.22 -1.49
N GLU A 127 7.78 -3.41 -1.92
CA GLU A 127 8.99 -3.57 -2.74
C GLU A 127 8.65 -3.87 -4.19
N ASN A 128 9.27 -3.14 -5.11
CA ASN A 128 9.12 -3.35 -6.54
C ASN A 128 10.11 -4.40 -7.05
N TYR A 129 9.59 -5.34 -7.82
CA TYR A 129 10.36 -6.36 -8.56
C TYR A 129 10.20 -6.11 -10.05
N GLU A 130 11.31 -5.94 -10.74
CA GLU A 130 11.38 -5.42 -12.10
C GLU A 130 11.99 -6.44 -13.06
N ASN A 131 11.87 -6.21 -14.39
CA ASN A 131 12.36 -7.12 -15.43
C ASN A 131 11.92 -8.56 -15.18
N LEU A 132 10.63 -8.75 -14.97
CA LEU A 132 10.08 -10.03 -14.55
C LEU A 132 10.03 -11.04 -15.69
N THR A 133 10.38 -12.28 -15.35
CA THR A 133 10.09 -13.50 -16.10
C THR A 133 9.40 -14.46 -15.14
N THR A 134 8.74 -15.50 -15.66
CA THR A 134 8.11 -16.55 -14.84
C THR A 134 9.12 -17.19 -13.88
N ASP A 135 10.31 -17.52 -14.36
CA ASP A 135 11.39 -18.12 -13.54
C ASP A 135 11.88 -17.18 -12.44
N LYS A 136 11.90 -15.87 -12.72
CA LYS A 136 12.27 -14.86 -11.70
C LYS A 136 11.18 -14.72 -10.64
N VAL A 137 9.91 -14.78 -11.05
CA VAL A 137 8.78 -14.78 -10.12
C VAL A 137 8.85 -15.97 -9.18
N ASP A 138 9.09 -17.18 -9.71
CA ASP A 138 9.20 -18.41 -8.90
C ASP A 138 10.30 -18.27 -7.84
N LYS A 139 11.50 -17.79 -8.20
CA LYS A 139 12.59 -17.55 -7.25
C LYS A 139 12.24 -16.55 -6.17
N ILE A 140 11.58 -15.45 -6.55
CA ILE A 140 11.13 -14.42 -5.58
C ILE A 140 10.12 -15.03 -4.59
N LEU A 141 9.18 -15.83 -5.08
CA LEU A 141 8.19 -16.47 -4.21
C LEU A 141 8.81 -17.55 -3.31
N GLU A 142 9.80 -18.31 -3.79
CA GLU A 142 10.54 -19.28 -2.97
C GLU A 142 11.30 -18.63 -1.82
N GLU A 143 11.78 -17.39 -2.00
CA GLU A 143 12.50 -16.62 -0.95
C GLU A 143 11.53 -16.00 0.09
N LEU A 144 10.27 -15.76 -0.28
CA LEU A 144 9.31 -15.03 0.55
C LEU A 144 8.27 -15.92 1.25
N LEU A 145 8.06 -17.15 0.80
CA LEU A 145 7.09 -18.11 1.33
C LEU A 145 7.76 -19.18 2.15
#